data_b1997b7bbd105bb6a600a5e9e2cbb5d3
#
_entry.id   b1997b7bbd105bb6a600a5e9e2cbb5d3
#
_cell.length_a   1.000
_cell.length_b   1.000
_cell.length_c   1.000
_cell.angle_alpha   90.00
_cell.angle_beta   90.00
_cell.angle_gamma   90.00
#
_symmetry.space_group_name_H-M   'P 1'
#
loop_
_entity.id
_entity.type
_entity.pdbx_description
1 polymer ?
#
loop_
_entity_poly.entity_id
_entity_poly.type
_entity_poly.pdbx_seq_one_letter_code
_entity_poly.pdbx_strand_id
1 'polypeptide(L)'
;MPELVFSVSVTTRPPRPGEVDGQDYHFIDRAEFDRMIAAGELLEWAEIHGGLQRSGTPKAPVHAALSAGKPVLVEVDLEGSRAVRAAMPEAVAVFMAPPSWDELVARITGRGTETGEVIARRLETAREELEASDEFDVVVVNDDVQRTCESLVSLLVGRPPEQARR
;
A
#
# COMPACT_ATOMS: atom_id res chain seq x y z
N MET A 1 -8.16 -12.96 -10.61
CA MET A 1 -8.03 -12.36 -11.97
C MET A 1 -6.64 -12.67 -12.49
N PRO A 2 -6.49 -13.47 -13.55
CA PRO A 2 -5.15 -13.82 -14.07
C PRO A 2 -4.42 -12.64 -14.74
N GLU A 3 -5.12 -11.56 -15.05
CA GLU A 3 -4.57 -10.37 -15.74
C GLU A 3 -4.14 -9.25 -14.77
N LEU A 4 -4.51 -9.35 -13.48
CA LEU A 4 -4.13 -8.36 -12.47
C LEU A 4 -2.62 -8.37 -12.26
N VAL A 5 -2.01 -7.20 -12.39
CA VAL A 5 -0.61 -6.99 -12.05
C VAL A 5 -0.53 -6.37 -10.66
N PHE A 6 0.12 -7.07 -9.74
CA PHE A 6 0.49 -6.53 -8.44
C PHE A 6 1.83 -5.80 -8.59
N SER A 7 1.87 -4.50 -8.27
CA SER A 7 3.11 -3.73 -8.35
C SER A 7 4.02 -4.09 -7.19
N VAL A 8 5.22 -4.61 -7.51
CA VAL A 8 6.25 -4.92 -6.50
C VAL A 8 7.02 -3.66 -6.18
N SER A 9 6.94 -3.20 -4.91
CA SER A 9 7.63 -2.01 -4.44
C SER A 9 9.13 -2.24 -4.24
N VAL A 10 9.93 -1.19 -4.36
CA VAL A 10 11.33 -1.17 -3.93
C VAL A 10 11.41 -0.76 -2.47
N THR A 11 12.37 -1.31 -1.70
CA THR A 11 12.59 -0.93 -0.30
C THR A 11 14.06 -0.99 0.08
N THR A 12 14.48 -0.12 1.03
CA THR A 12 15.85 -0.11 1.55
C THR A 12 16.03 -0.92 2.84
N ARG A 13 14.95 -1.51 3.38
CA ARG A 13 15.09 -2.43 4.50
C ARG A 13 15.60 -3.80 4.04
N PRO A 14 16.28 -4.54 4.92
CA PRO A 14 16.60 -5.92 4.63
C PRO A 14 15.34 -6.80 4.53
N PRO A 15 15.40 -7.91 3.77
CA PRO A 15 14.30 -8.87 3.71
C PRO A 15 14.02 -9.50 5.08
N ARG A 16 12.76 -9.74 5.37
CA ARG A 16 12.33 -10.53 6.54
C ARG A 16 12.40 -12.03 6.21
N PRO A 17 12.44 -12.91 7.23
CA PRO A 17 12.37 -14.35 7.00
C PRO A 17 11.15 -14.72 6.14
N GLY A 18 11.39 -15.41 5.03
CA GLY A 18 10.36 -15.86 4.09
C GLY A 18 10.05 -14.88 2.95
N GLU A 19 10.53 -13.64 2.99
CA GLU A 19 10.38 -12.71 1.86
C GLU A 19 11.35 -13.02 0.73
N VAL A 20 10.86 -12.92 -0.50
CA VAL A 20 11.60 -13.21 -1.74
C VAL A 20 11.77 -11.95 -2.57
N ASP A 21 13.02 -11.63 -2.93
CA ASP A 21 13.33 -10.50 -3.80
C ASP A 21 12.64 -10.64 -5.16
N GLY A 22 12.06 -9.53 -5.62
CA GLY A 22 11.30 -9.48 -6.86
C GLY A 22 9.88 -10.05 -6.79
N GLN A 23 9.48 -10.60 -5.64
CA GLN A 23 8.10 -11.07 -5.40
C GLN A 23 7.39 -10.25 -4.33
N ASP A 24 7.99 -10.15 -3.13
CA ASP A 24 7.43 -9.37 -2.03
C ASP A 24 7.87 -7.90 -2.13
N TYR A 25 9.15 -7.69 -2.38
CA TYR A 25 9.78 -6.38 -2.62
C TYR A 25 10.99 -6.56 -3.55
N HIS A 26 11.44 -5.45 -4.17
CA HIS A 26 12.81 -5.32 -4.65
C HIS A 26 13.65 -4.71 -3.53
N PHE A 27 14.55 -5.51 -2.94
CA PHE A 27 15.43 -5.06 -1.86
C PHE A 27 16.67 -4.40 -2.44
N ILE A 28 16.78 -3.09 -2.31
CA ILE A 28 17.87 -2.29 -2.87
C ILE A 28 18.58 -1.50 -1.75
N ASP A 29 19.79 -1.07 -2.02
CA ASP A 29 20.51 -0.19 -1.10
C ASP A 29 20.02 1.27 -1.20
N ARG A 30 20.47 2.09 -0.26
CA ARG A 30 20.07 3.51 -0.20
C ARG A 30 20.58 4.31 -1.40
N ALA A 31 21.77 3.98 -1.91
CA ALA A 31 22.37 4.69 -3.05
C ALA A 31 21.57 4.45 -4.33
N GLU A 32 21.14 3.22 -4.57
CA GLU A 32 20.27 2.89 -5.69
C GLU A 32 18.89 3.54 -5.54
N PHE A 33 18.33 3.57 -4.34
CA PHE A 33 17.06 4.26 -4.09
C PHE A 33 17.17 5.76 -4.38
N ASP A 34 18.25 6.43 -3.91
CA ASP A 34 18.52 7.84 -4.20
C ASP A 34 18.69 8.08 -5.70
N ARG A 35 19.35 7.17 -6.43
CA ARG A 35 19.45 7.22 -7.87
C ARG A 35 18.08 7.17 -8.55
N MET A 36 17.20 6.26 -8.12
CA MET A 36 15.85 6.12 -8.66
C MET A 36 15.00 7.38 -8.42
N ILE A 37 15.13 8.01 -7.26
CA ILE A 37 14.48 9.30 -6.98
C ILE A 37 14.98 10.36 -7.94
N ALA A 38 16.29 10.52 -8.06
CA ALA A 38 16.92 11.53 -8.92
C ALA A 38 16.57 11.34 -10.40
N ALA A 39 16.42 10.09 -10.85
CA ALA A 39 16.01 9.73 -12.21
C ALA A 39 14.49 9.83 -12.45
N GLY A 40 13.68 10.08 -11.40
CA GLY A 40 12.22 10.13 -11.48
C GLY A 40 11.59 8.79 -11.85
N GLU A 41 12.22 7.69 -11.46
CA GLU A 41 11.81 6.32 -11.78
C GLU A 41 10.71 5.78 -10.83
N LEU A 42 10.43 6.49 -9.73
CA LEU A 42 9.39 6.11 -8.77
C LEU A 42 8.09 6.88 -9.03
N LEU A 43 6.96 6.19 -8.97
CA LEU A 43 5.62 6.76 -9.04
C LEU A 43 5.31 7.56 -7.77
N GLU A 44 5.65 6.97 -6.65
CA GLU A 44 5.64 7.53 -5.31
C GLU A 44 6.78 6.93 -4.49
N TRP A 45 7.14 7.59 -3.40
CA TRP A 45 8.05 7.04 -2.40
C TRP A 45 7.86 7.75 -1.05
N ALA A 46 8.16 7.05 0.04
CA ALA A 46 8.08 7.58 1.38
C ALA A 46 9.27 7.13 2.26
N GLU A 47 9.61 7.97 3.23
CA GLU A 47 10.46 7.59 4.35
C GLU A 47 9.61 6.98 5.45
N ILE A 48 9.94 5.77 5.85
CA ILE A 48 9.19 4.99 6.84
C ILE A 48 9.96 4.96 8.15
N HIS A 49 9.25 5.02 9.26
CA HIS A 49 9.82 5.00 10.63
C HIS A 49 10.88 6.07 10.88
N GLY A 50 10.63 7.31 10.46
CA GLY A 50 11.53 8.44 10.72
C GLY A 50 12.84 8.37 9.92
N GLY A 51 12.80 7.88 8.68
CA GLY A 51 13.93 7.83 7.76
C GLY A 51 14.85 6.61 7.93
N LEU A 52 14.46 5.63 8.77
CA LEU A 52 15.23 4.38 8.94
C LEU A 52 15.21 3.55 7.65
N GLN A 53 14.12 3.57 6.93
CA GLN A 53 13.96 2.88 5.66
C GLN A 53 13.12 3.71 4.68
N ARG A 54 13.22 3.38 3.42
CA ARG A 54 12.42 3.97 2.35
C ARG A 54 11.68 2.87 1.60
N SER A 55 10.50 3.21 1.09
CA SER A 55 9.75 2.37 0.19
C SER A 55 9.19 3.20 -0.95
N GLY A 56 8.98 2.61 -2.11
CA GLY A 56 8.43 3.32 -3.27
C GLY A 56 8.00 2.38 -4.38
N THR A 57 7.18 2.88 -5.27
CA THR A 57 6.61 2.13 -6.40
C THR A 57 7.33 2.46 -7.68
N PRO A 58 8.01 1.51 -8.35
CA PRO A 58 8.63 1.74 -9.66
C PRO A 58 7.58 2.09 -10.73
N LYS A 59 7.82 3.18 -11.49
CA LYS A 59 6.91 3.63 -12.55
C LYS A 59 6.84 2.68 -13.74
N ALA A 60 7.97 2.16 -14.18
CA ALA A 60 8.06 1.43 -15.44
C ALA A 60 7.15 0.19 -15.50
N PRO A 61 7.11 -0.70 -14.47
CA PRO A 61 6.20 -1.84 -14.48
C PRO A 61 4.72 -1.45 -14.49
N VAL A 62 4.35 -0.39 -13.72
CA VAL A 62 2.98 0.12 -13.66
C VAL A 62 2.55 0.62 -15.04
N HIS A 63 3.33 1.51 -15.67
CA HIS A 63 3.02 2.04 -16.99
C HIS A 63 3.00 0.96 -18.08
N ALA A 64 3.91 -0.01 -18.02
CA ALA A 64 3.94 -1.12 -18.97
C ALA A 64 2.67 -1.97 -18.89
N ALA A 65 2.22 -2.29 -17.68
CA ALA A 65 1.00 -3.06 -17.46
C ALA A 65 -0.25 -2.30 -17.93
N LEU A 66 -0.38 -1.02 -17.56
CA LEU A 66 -1.50 -0.16 -17.98
C LEU A 66 -1.54 0.01 -19.51
N SER A 67 -0.38 0.21 -20.15
CA SER A 67 -0.27 0.31 -21.60
C SER A 67 -0.67 -0.99 -22.31
N ALA A 68 -0.52 -2.14 -21.63
CA ALA A 68 -0.99 -3.43 -22.12
C ALA A 68 -2.48 -3.68 -21.80
N GLY A 69 -3.22 -2.69 -21.25
CA GLY A 69 -4.62 -2.81 -20.88
C GLY A 69 -4.87 -3.69 -19.66
N LYS A 70 -3.84 -3.93 -18.83
CA LYS A 70 -3.94 -4.75 -17.61
C LYS A 70 -4.25 -3.87 -16.42
N PRO A 71 -5.16 -4.30 -15.52
CA PRO A 71 -5.37 -3.63 -14.25
C PRO A 71 -4.13 -3.79 -13.36
N VAL A 72 -3.79 -2.74 -12.61
CA VAL A 72 -2.65 -2.73 -11.69
C VAL A 72 -3.16 -2.44 -10.28
N LEU A 73 -2.72 -3.21 -9.32
CA LEU A 73 -2.90 -2.96 -7.90
C LEU A 73 -1.59 -2.45 -7.30
N VAL A 74 -1.65 -1.27 -6.66
CA VAL A 74 -0.53 -0.66 -5.96
C VAL A 74 -0.88 -0.59 -4.48
N GLU A 75 0.02 -1.05 -3.60
CA GLU A 75 -0.14 -0.97 -2.15
C GLU A 75 0.78 0.12 -1.60
N VAL A 76 0.18 1.13 -1.00
CA VAL A 76 0.87 2.33 -0.48
C VAL A 76 0.29 2.75 0.86
N ASP A 77 1.04 3.57 1.61
CA ASP A 77 0.53 4.28 2.78
C ASP A 77 -0.29 5.53 2.37
N LEU A 78 -0.75 6.29 3.35
CA LEU A 78 -1.55 7.49 3.12
C LEU A 78 -0.83 8.53 2.24
N GLU A 79 0.44 8.82 2.54
CA GLU A 79 1.23 9.79 1.77
C GLU A 79 1.50 9.27 0.35
N GLY A 80 1.79 7.98 0.22
CA GLY A 80 1.93 7.31 -1.07
C GLY A 80 0.65 7.39 -1.89
N SER A 81 -0.52 7.19 -1.27
CA SER A 81 -1.83 7.33 -1.94
C SER A 81 -2.04 8.74 -2.49
N ARG A 82 -1.72 9.77 -1.69
CA ARG A 82 -1.78 11.17 -2.12
C ARG A 82 -0.83 11.44 -3.31
N ALA A 83 0.38 10.91 -3.24
CA ALA A 83 1.37 11.05 -4.31
C ALA A 83 0.94 10.33 -5.60
N VAL A 84 0.41 9.09 -5.50
CA VAL A 84 -0.15 8.37 -6.66
C VAL A 84 -1.31 9.15 -7.27
N ARG A 85 -2.24 9.66 -6.46
CA ARG A 85 -3.38 10.45 -6.96
C ARG A 85 -2.93 11.74 -7.66
N ALA A 86 -1.88 12.40 -7.16
CA ALA A 86 -1.30 13.58 -7.80
C ALA A 86 -0.65 13.25 -9.16
N ALA A 87 0.01 12.09 -9.29
CA ALA A 87 0.66 11.65 -10.51
C ALA A 87 -0.31 10.99 -11.51
N MET A 88 -1.37 10.36 -11.03
CA MET A 88 -2.37 9.60 -11.79
C MET A 88 -3.78 9.88 -11.24
N PRO A 89 -4.40 11.03 -11.60
CA PRO A 89 -5.72 11.42 -11.08
C PRO A 89 -6.85 10.45 -11.39
N GLU A 90 -6.69 9.57 -12.39
CA GLU A 90 -7.62 8.52 -12.76
C GLU A 90 -7.52 7.25 -11.88
N ALA A 91 -6.52 7.15 -11.01
CA ALA A 91 -6.37 6.04 -10.10
C ALA A 91 -7.50 6.02 -9.06
N VAL A 92 -8.10 4.85 -8.86
CA VAL A 92 -9.11 4.65 -7.80
C VAL A 92 -8.40 4.34 -6.49
N ALA A 93 -8.52 5.24 -5.53
CA ALA A 93 -7.96 5.08 -4.20
C ALA A 93 -8.92 4.30 -3.30
N VAL A 94 -8.46 3.17 -2.76
CA VAL A 94 -9.25 2.29 -1.90
C VAL A 94 -8.63 2.26 -0.50
N PHE A 95 -9.40 2.68 0.50
CA PHE A 95 -8.99 2.57 1.90
C PHE A 95 -9.38 1.21 2.48
N MET A 96 -8.41 0.49 3.01
CA MET A 96 -8.60 -0.81 3.65
C MET A 96 -8.81 -0.62 5.15
N ALA A 97 -10.06 -0.47 5.58
CA ALA A 97 -10.41 -0.24 6.98
C ALA A 97 -10.38 -1.54 7.81
N PRO A 98 -9.91 -1.51 9.06
CA PRO A 98 -10.14 -2.60 10.01
C PRO A 98 -11.63 -2.66 10.38
N PRO A 99 -12.14 -3.82 10.83
CA PRO A 99 -13.55 -3.94 11.26
C PRO A 99 -13.85 -3.12 12.51
N SER A 100 -12.85 -2.89 13.37
CA SER A 100 -12.94 -2.04 14.55
C SER A 100 -11.57 -1.56 14.99
N TRP A 101 -11.54 -0.52 15.84
CA TRP A 101 -10.31 -0.06 16.48
C TRP A 101 -9.66 -1.15 17.35
N ASP A 102 -10.45 -1.91 18.11
CA ASP A 102 -9.94 -2.98 18.99
C ASP A 102 -9.28 -4.09 18.18
N GLU A 103 -9.84 -4.45 17.03
CA GLU A 103 -9.24 -5.42 16.12
C GLU A 103 -7.91 -4.90 15.54
N LEU A 104 -7.84 -3.62 15.17
CA LEU A 104 -6.60 -3.00 14.71
C LEU A 104 -5.52 -3.03 15.79
N VAL A 105 -5.88 -2.65 17.03
CA VAL A 105 -4.97 -2.72 18.19
C VAL A 105 -4.47 -4.15 18.39
N ALA A 106 -5.37 -5.14 18.35
CA ALA A 106 -5.00 -6.54 18.50
C ALA A 106 -4.03 -7.01 17.41
N ARG A 107 -4.23 -6.60 16.15
CA ARG A 107 -3.33 -6.93 15.01
C ARG A 107 -1.96 -6.27 15.14
N ILE A 108 -1.89 -5.03 15.64
CA ILE A 108 -0.63 -4.32 15.85
C ILE A 108 0.14 -4.93 17.01
N THR A 109 -0.51 -5.21 18.15
CA THR A 109 0.14 -5.72 19.36
C THR A 109 0.45 -7.22 19.30
N GLY A 110 -0.36 -8.00 18.56
CA GLY A 110 -0.26 -9.46 18.50
C GLY A 110 0.99 -10.01 17.79
N ARG A 111 1.77 -9.15 17.10
CA ARG A 111 3.03 -9.58 16.44
C ARG A 111 4.17 -9.83 17.42
N GLY A 112 4.10 -9.34 18.67
CA GLY A 112 5.00 -9.69 19.77
C GLY A 112 6.48 -9.32 19.64
N THR A 113 6.87 -8.63 18.56
CA THR A 113 8.28 -8.34 18.20
C THR A 113 8.67 -6.87 18.42
N GLU A 114 7.71 -6.01 18.82
CA GLU A 114 7.90 -4.57 18.85
C GLU A 114 7.88 -4.03 20.30
N THR A 115 8.64 -2.96 20.55
CA THR A 115 8.64 -2.26 21.84
C THR A 115 7.37 -1.43 22.01
N GLY A 116 6.99 -1.10 23.26
CA GLY A 116 5.81 -0.28 23.56
C GLY A 116 5.81 1.08 22.87
N GLU A 117 6.98 1.72 22.67
CA GLU A 117 7.11 2.98 21.94
C GLU A 117 6.77 2.83 20.44
N VAL A 118 7.24 1.74 19.82
CA VAL A 118 6.93 1.46 18.40
C VAL A 118 5.44 1.20 18.22
N ILE A 119 4.84 0.43 19.12
CA ILE A 119 3.38 0.16 19.13
C ILE A 119 2.61 1.47 19.27
N ALA A 120 2.96 2.33 20.23
CA ALA A 120 2.27 3.61 20.46
C ALA A 120 2.32 4.50 19.21
N ARG A 121 3.48 4.62 18.56
CA ARG A 121 3.66 5.39 17.33
C ARG A 121 2.84 4.84 16.16
N ARG A 122 2.78 3.51 16.01
CA ARG A 122 1.95 2.85 15.00
C ARG A 122 0.45 3.05 15.22
N LEU A 123 0.00 3.07 16.48
CA LEU A 123 -1.40 3.36 16.81
C LEU A 123 -1.77 4.81 16.53
N GLU A 124 -0.83 5.75 16.74
CA GLU A 124 -1.03 7.16 16.40
C GLU A 124 -1.15 7.34 14.88
N THR A 125 -0.22 6.79 14.10
CA THR A 125 -0.30 6.79 12.63
C THR A 125 -1.61 6.15 12.15
N ALA A 126 -2.03 5.04 12.73
CA ALA A 126 -3.27 4.37 12.34
C ALA A 126 -4.53 5.22 12.63
N ARG A 127 -4.52 6.09 13.64
CA ARG A 127 -5.60 7.05 13.86
C ARG A 127 -5.65 8.11 12.77
N GLU A 128 -4.50 8.69 12.43
CA GLU A 128 -4.37 9.67 11.35
C GLU A 128 -4.85 9.08 10.01
N GLU A 129 -4.47 7.84 9.72
CA GLU A 129 -4.91 7.13 8.51
C GLU A 129 -6.43 6.89 8.51
N LEU A 130 -7.02 6.50 9.64
CA LEU A 130 -8.48 6.30 9.74
C LEU A 130 -9.24 7.62 9.58
N GLU A 131 -8.74 8.72 10.14
CA GLU A 131 -9.32 10.05 9.98
C GLU A 131 -9.25 10.53 8.52
N ALA A 132 -8.22 10.14 7.79
CA ALA A 132 -8.04 10.47 6.38
C ALA A 132 -8.83 9.54 5.42
N SER A 133 -9.61 8.58 5.93
CA SER A 133 -10.36 7.63 5.11
C SER A 133 -11.32 8.29 4.11
N ASP A 134 -11.82 9.49 4.43
CA ASP A 134 -12.69 10.28 3.55
C ASP A 134 -11.96 10.85 2.30
N GLU A 135 -10.63 10.83 2.27
CA GLU A 135 -9.83 11.21 1.10
C GLU A 135 -9.88 10.14 0.00
N PHE A 136 -10.34 8.93 0.30
CA PHE A 136 -10.37 7.79 -0.62
C PHE A 136 -11.71 7.68 -1.35
N ASP A 137 -11.68 7.14 -2.57
CA ASP A 137 -12.87 6.97 -3.39
C ASP A 137 -13.78 5.87 -2.86
N VAL A 138 -13.18 4.85 -2.22
CA VAL A 138 -13.88 3.68 -1.68
C VAL A 138 -13.24 3.25 -0.36
N VAL A 139 -14.07 2.91 0.62
CA VAL A 139 -13.65 2.27 1.86
C VAL A 139 -14.11 0.81 1.85
N VAL A 140 -13.17 -0.13 2.00
CA VAL A 140 -13.44 -1.57 2.12
C VAL A 140 -13.06 -2.04 3.51
N VAL A 141 -13.99 -2.66 4.22
CA VAL A 141 -13.73 -3.23 5.56
C VAL A 141 -13.06 -4.59 5.41
N ASN A 142 -11.84 -4.71 5.95
CA ASN A 142 -11.04 -5.94 5.93
C ASN A 142 -11.33 -6.80 7.18
N ASP A 143 -12.51 -7.41 7.21
CA ASP A 143 -12.98 -8.32 8.25
C ASP A 143 -12.78 -9.80 7.87
N ASP A 144 -12.88 -10.12 6.58
CA ASP A 144 -12.69 -11.45 6.00
C ASP A 144 -11.91 -11.35 4.70
N VAL A 145 -10.85 -12.14 4.57
CA VAL A 145 -9.92 -12.08 3.42
C VAL A 145 -10.64 -12.34 2.11
N GLN A 146 -11.53 -13.34 2.06
CA GLN A 146 -12.22 -13.72 0.84
C GLN A 146 -13.16 -12.60 0.38
N ARG A 147 -13.99 -12.05 1.28
CA ARG A 147 -14.90 -10.94 0.99
C ARG A 147 -14.14 -9.68 0.56
N THR A 148 -13.03 -9.39 1.23
CA THR A 148 -12.16 -8.27 0.89
C THR A 148 -11.61 -8.42 -0.53
N CYS A 149 -11.09 -9.59 -0.89
CA CYS A 149 -10.60 -9.87 -2.24
C CYS A 149 -11.73 -9.75 -3.29
N GLU A 150 -12.93 -10.26 -3.01
CA GLU A 150 -14.08 -10.14 -3.90
C GLU A 150 -14.49 -8.69 -4.11
N SER A 151 -14.45 -7.87 -3.05
CA SER A 151 -14.72 -6.43 -3.14
C SER A 151 -13.70 -5.70 -4.02
N LEU A 152 -12.41 -5.98 -3.83
CA LEU A 152 -11.35 -5.40 -4.66
C LEU A 152 -11.45 -5.83 -6.13
N VAL A 153 -11.73 -7.11 -6.38
CA VAL A 153 -11.96 -7.62 -7.76
C VAL A 153 -13.18 -6.93 -8.39
N SER A 154 -14.25 -6.72 -7.63
CA SER A 154 -15.44 -6.04 -8.14
C SER A 154 -15.15 -4.61 -8.56
N LEU A 155 -14.34 -3.88 -7.80
CA LEU A 155 -13.87 -2.53 -8.16
C LEU A 155 -13.06 -2.54 -9.46
N LEU A 156 -12.13 -3.49 -9.60
CA LEU A 156 -11.27 -3.62 -10.80
C LEU A 156 -12.06 -3.91 -12.08
N VAL A 157 -13.23 -4.53 -11.98
CA VAL A 157 -14.11 -4.80 -13.14
C VAL A 157 -15.25 -3.77 -13.29
N GLY A 158 -15.15 -2.64 -12.56
CA GLY A 158 -16.11 -1.54 -12.65
C GLY A 158 -17.47 -1.83 -12.02
N ARG A 159 -17.57 -2.79 -11.11
CA ARG A 159 -18.78 -3.10 -10.34
C ARG A 159 -18.66 -2.51 -8.94
N PRO A 160 -19.65 -1.77 -8.43
CA PRO A 160 -19.61 -1.29 -7.05
C PRO A 160 -19.61 -2.51 -6.10
N PRO A 161 -18.71 -2.57 -5.10
CA PRO A 161 -18.72 -3.63 -4.12
C PRO A 161 -19.94 -3.49 -3.19
N GLU A 162 -20.47 -4.63 -2.75
CA GLU A 162 -21.68 -4.72 -1.93
C GLU A 162 -21.54 -4.04 -0.54
N GLN A 163 -20.30 -3.77 -0.10
CA GLN A 163 -19.96 -3.21 1.21
C GLN A 163 -19.16 -1.89 1.15
N ALA A 164 -19.10 -1.22 0.00
CA ALA A 164 -18.45 0.08 -0.09
C ALA A 164 -19.32 1.16 0.56
N ARG A 165 -18.80 1.86 1.57
CA ARG A 165 -19.32 3.16 2.01
C ARG A 165 -18.71 4.24 1.08
N ARG A 166 -19.58 5.08 0.56
CA ARG A 166 -19.19 6.35 -0.06
C ARG A 166 -19.10 7.41 1.00
#